data_591ba3fc1ec8295ba7646940d3c1881a
#
_entry.id   591ba3fc1ec8295ba7646940d3c1881a
#
_cell.length_a   1.000
_cell.length_b   1.000
_cell.length_c   1.000
_cell.angle_alpha   90.00
_cell.angle_beta   90.00
_cell.angle_gamma   90.00
#
_symmetry.space_group_name_H-M   'P 1'
#
loop_
_entity.id
_entity.type
_entity.pdbx_description
1 polymer ?
#
loop_
_entity_poly.entity_id
_entity_poly.type
_entity_poly.pdbx_seq_one_letter_code
_entity_poly.pdbx_strand_id
1 'polypeptide(L)'
;MASTIPTVCIIPPMQKDPAPEFDLQRPFASAVAVIKTVLFSPRNFYLNVKVEGPIKEPAAFVLLVGAVSGILGAALSLSTILLFGDLDANDLRAAVIDAVAFALLSPVGVGVVAGVYLLSIRTFVGKVSGFREIYRLAAYAAAALLLAWIPVLGAFAFTYALIVLMGIGIQSVYGTTFLTTVVTVVVGFVPVASFLIWLIIAGVAS
;
A
#
# COMPACT_ATOMS: atom_id res chain seq x y z
N MET A 1 -11.83 64.24 -4.27
CA MET A 1 -11.39 63.08 -5.08
C MET A 1 -11.38 61.86 -4.18
N ALA A 2 -12.40 61.01 -4.26
CA ALA A 2 -12.52 59.80 -3.46
C ALA A 2 -11.82 58.66 -4.21
N SER A 3 -10.74 58.09 -3.66
CA SER A 3 -10.04 56.96 -4.24
C SER A 3 -10.82 55.70 -3.91
N THR A 4 -11.42 55.10 -4.91
CA THR A 4 -12.08 53.77 -4.85
C THR A 4 -10.99 52.72 -4.76
N ILE A 5 -10.83 52.08 -3.58
CA ILE A 5 -9.97 50.90 -3.38
C ILE A 5 -10.64 49.72 -4.08
N PRO A 6 -9.97 49.04 -5.01
CA PRO A 6 -10.55 47.86 -5.66
C PRO A 6 -10.75 46.75 -4.62
N THR A 7 -11.98 46.28 -4.49
CA THR A 7 -12.32 45.08 -3.67
C THR A 7 -11.58 43.87 -4.25
N VAL A 8 -10.53 43.45 -3.57
CA VAL A 8 -9.84 42.20 -3.90
C VAL A 8 -10.82 41.05 -3.65
N CYS A 9 -11.25 40.41 -4.72
CA CYS A 9 -12.05 39.19 -4.65
C CYS A 9 -11.18 38.11 -4.03
N ILE A 10 -11.32 37.89 -2.72
CA ILE A 10 -10.69 36.77 -2.01
C ILE A 10 -11.46 35.54 -2.47
N ILE A 11 -10.91 34.81 -3.46
CA ILE A 11 -11.37 33.47 -3.82
C ILE A 11 -11.21 32.63 -2.56
N PRO A 12 -12.29 32.08 -1.98
CA PRO A 12 -12.17 31.21 -0.83
C PRO A 12 -11.24 30.03 -1.21
N PRO A 13 -10.33 29.62 -0.31
CA PRO A 13 -9.47 28.46 -0.58
C PRO A 13 -10.39 27.29 -0.92
N MET A 14 -10.15 26.69 -2.10
CA MET A 14 -10.88 25.50 -2.55
C MET A 14 -10.79 24.47 -1.42
N GLN A 15 -11.92 24.22 -0.76
CA GLN A 15 -12.00 23.25 0.32
C GLN A 15 -11.69 21.90 -0.32
N LYS A 16 -10.48 21.42 -0.11
CA LYS A 16 -10.03 20.13 -0.62
C LYS A 16 -10.82 19.07 0.13
N ASP A 17 -11.66 18.33 -0.57
CA ASP A 17 -12.35 17.20 0.03
C ASP A 17 -11.31 16.23 0.62
N PRO A 18 -11.52 15.78 1.87
CA PRO A 18 -10.61 14.83 2.50
C PRO A 18 -10.54 13.54 1.66
N ALA A 19 -9.35 12.92 1.58
CA ALA A 19 -9.20 11.64 0.90
C ALA A 19 -10.12 10.60 1.56
N PRO A 20 -10.70 9.69 0.78
CA PRO A 20 -11.45 8.58 1.35
C PRO A 20 -10.50 7.74 2.22
N GLU A 21 -10.86 7.56 3.47
CA GLU A 21 -10.13 6.70 4.40
C GLU A 21 -10.93 5.42 4.64
N PHE A 22 -10.22 4.36 5.05
CA PHE A 22 -10.88 3.12 5.40
C PHE A 22 -11.68 3.28 6.70
N ASP A 23 -12.94 2.86 6.66
CA ASP A 23 -13.87 2.96 7.79
C ASP A 23 -14.32 1.55 8.20
N LEU A 24 -14.06 1.19 9.45
CA LEU A 24 -14.47 -0.10 10.02
C LEU A 24 -16.00 -0.27 10.12
N GLN A 25 -16.76 0.83 10.11
CA GLN A 25 -18.23 0.75 10.12
C GLN A 25 -18.81 0.42 8.74
N ARG A 26 -18.05 0.73 7.67
CA ARG A 26 -18.44 0.45 6.27
C ARG A 26 -17.26 -0.13 5.48
N PRO A 27 -16.76 -1.33 5.88
CA PRO A 27 -15.46 -1.82 5.45
C PRO A 27 -15.38 -2.01 3.93
N PHE A 28 -16.38 -2.61 3.30
CA PHE A 28 -16.35 -2.87 1.85
C PHE A 28 -16.47 -1.60 1.02
N ALA A 29 -17.41 -0.72 1.36
CA ALA A 29 -17.62 0.51 0.61
C ALA A 29 -16.43 1.46 0.71
N SER A 30 -15.86 1.62 1.91
CA SER A 30 -14.69 2.45 2.12
C SER A 30 -13.44 1.84 1.49
N ALA A 31 -13.25 0.51 1.56
CA ALA A 31 -12.14 -0.16 0.88
C ALA A 31 -12.15 0.08 -0.63
N VAL A 32 -13.31 -0.09 -1.28
CA VAL A 32 -13.44 0.17 -2.73
C VAL A 32 -13.12 1.62 -3.07
N ALA A 33 -13.60 2.58 -2.27
CA ALA A 33 -13.31 3.99 -2.47
C ALA A 33 -11.80 4.29 -2.32
N VAL A 34 -11.15 3.73 -1.30
CA VAL A 34 -9.70 3.85 -1.07
C VAL A 34 -8.92 3.24 -2.23
N ILE A 35 -9.21 1.98 -2.60
CA ILE A 35 -8.53 1.26 -3.68
C ILE A 35 -8.63 2.05 -4.98
N LYS A 36 -9.85 2.48 -5.34
CA LYS A 36 -10.08 3.28 -6.54
C LYS A 36 -9.26 4.56 -6.54
N THR A 37 -9.26 5.30 -5.44
CA THR A 37 -8.57 6.59 -5.37
C THR A 37 -7.06 6.42 -5.35
N VAL A 38 -6.54 5.43 -4.61
CA VAL A 38 -5.09 5.14 -4.55
C VAL A 38 -4.56 4.69 -5.90
N LEU A 39 -5.28 3.82 -6.62
CA LEU A 39 -4.80 3.28 -7.90
C LEU A 39 -4.94 4.25 -9.07
N PHE A 40 -6.03 5.03 -9.13
CA PHE A 40 -6.30 5.90 -10.27
C PHE A 40 -5.96 7.37 -10.04
N SER A 41 -5.82 7.81 -8.80
CA SER A 41 -5.50 9.20 -8.44
C SER A 41 -4.57 9.28 -7.21
N PRO A 42 -3.42 8.58 -7.22
CA PRO A 42 -2.58 8.42 -6.03
C PRO A 42 -2.12 9.76 -5.45
N ARG A 43 -1.75 10.71 -6.30
CA ARG A 43 -1.30 12.03 -5.85
C ARG A 43 -2.40 12.77 -5.08
N ASN A 44 -3.63 12.75 -5.58
CA ASN A 44 -4.76 13.39 -4.89
C ASN A 44 -5.06 12.69 -3.56
N PHE A 45 -4.95 11.36 -3.51
CA PHE A 45 -5.10 10.60 -2.28
C PHE A 45 -4.07 11.03 -1.22
N TYR A 46 -2.78 10.93 -1.53
CA TYR A 46 -1.71 11.22 -0.57
C TYR A 46 -1.57 12.70 -0.19
N LEU A 47 -2.04 13.63 -1.01
CA LEU A 47 -2.11 15.06 -0.64
C LEU A 47 -3.20 15.35 0.41
N ASN A 48 -4.23 14.52 0.51
CA ASN A 48 -5.40 14.77 1.34
C ASN A 48 -5.62 13.70 2.42
N VAL A 49 -4.78 12.64 2.45
CA VAL A 49 -4.84 11.60 3.48
C VAL A 49 -4.41 12.15 4.83
N LYS A 50 -5.11 11.78 5.89
CA LYS A 50 -4.65 12.07 7.25
C LYS A 50 -3.45 11.19 7.57
N VAL A 51 -2.32 11.80 7.81
CA VAL A 51 -1.08 11.09 8.16
C VAL A 51 -1.09 10.66 9.63
N GLU A 52 -1.70 11.49 10.47
CA GLU A 52 -1.88 11.23 11.89
C GLU A 52 -3.13 10.40 12.17
N GLY A 53 -3.05 9.49 13.13
CA GLY A 53 -4.20 8.69 13.54
C GLY A 53 -3.84 7.26 14.00
N PRO A 54 -4.85 6.48 14.38
CA PRO A 54 -4.66 5.11 14.84
C PRO A 54 -4.23 4.20 13.67
N ILE A 55 -3.45 3.16 14.01
CA ILE A 55 -3.00 2.14 13.03
C ILE A 55 -4.12 1.13 12.72
N LYS A 56 -5.14 1.03 13.55
CA LYS A 56 -6.20 0.00 13.45
C LYS A 56 -6.90 0.00 12.08
N GLU A 57 -7.30 1.16 11.59
CA GLU A 57 -8.00 1.29 10.31
C GLU A 57 -7.12 0.89 9.11
N PRO A 58 -5.90 1.44 8.93
CA PRO A 58 -5.04 1.00 7.84
C PRO A 58 -4.59 -0.47 7.99
N ALA A 59 -4.40 -1.00 9.20
CA ALA A 59 -4.08 -2.41 9.40
C ALA A 59 -5.26 -3.31 9.01
N ALA A 60 -6.48 -2.95 9.36
CA ALA A 60 -7.68 -3.68 8.95
C ALA A 60 -7.89 -3.60 7.42
N PHE A 61 -7.56 -2.47 6.80
CA PHE A 61 -7.57 -2.35 5.34
C PHE A 61 -6.59 -3.33 4.69
N VAL A 62 -5.35 -3.41 5.18
CA VAL A 62 -4.35 -4.36 4.67
C VAL A 62 -4.79 -5.80 4.87
N LEU A 63 -5.36 -6.13 6.04
CA LEU A 63 -5.92 -7.44 6.33
C LEU A 63 -7.02 -7.81 5.31
N LEU A 64 -7.92 -6.88 5.01
CA LEU A 64 -8.99 -7.10 4.03
C LEU A 64 -8.43 -7.32 2.61
N VAL A 65 -7.49 -6.48 2.18
CA VAL A 65 -6.82 -6.63 0.87
C VAL A 65 -6.07 -7.96 0.81
N GLY A 66 -5.35 -8.32 1.88
CA GLY A 66 -4.64 -9.59 1.98
C GLY A 66 -5.59 -10.79 1.93
N ALA A 67 -6.72 -10.72 2.64
CA ALA A 67 -7.73 -11.78 2.64
C ALA A 67 -8.33 -11.99 1.24
N VAL A 68 -8.72 -10.90 0.56
CA VAL A 68 -9.25 -10.99 -0.81
C VAL A 68 -8.20 -11.55 -1.77
N SER A 69 -6.96 -11.06 -1.71
CA SER A 69 -5.88 -11.55 -2.58
C SER A 69 -5.53 -13.01 -2.28
N GLY A 70 -5.50 -13.41 -1.01
CA GLY A 70 -5.24 -14.78 -0.60
C GLY A 70 -6.34 -15.76 -1.09
N ILE A 71 -7.61 -15.37 -0.96
CA ILE A 71 -8.74 -16.18 -1.45
C ILE A 71 -8.68 -16.33 -2.99
N LEU A 72 -8.42 -15.23 -3.70
CA LEU A 72 -8.30 -15.27 -5.16
C LEU A 72 -7.10 -16.10 -5.62
N GLY A 73 -5.97 -16.01 -4.91
CA GLY A 73 -4.78 -16.83 -5.15
C GLY A 73 -5.05 -18.32 -4.93
N ALA A 74 -5.70 -18.67 -3.82
CA ALA A 74 -6.12 -20.03 -3.54
C ALA A 74 -7.07 -20.57 -4.62
N ALA A 75 -8.06 -19.76 -5.03
CA ALA A 75 -8.99 -20.15 -6.09
C ALA A 75 -8.27 -20.39 -7.42
N LEU A 76 -7.30 -19.56 -7.79
CA LEU A 76 -6.49 -19.75 -8.99
C LEU A 76 -5.64 -21.02 -8.90
N SER A 77 -4.95 -21.25 -7.76
CA SER A 77 -4.12 -22.43 -7.53
C SER A 77 -4.95 -23.71 -7.67
N LEU A 78 -6.08 -23.79 -6.96
CA LEU A 78 -6.97 -24.95 -7.01
C LEU A 78 -7.55 -25.17 -8.42
N SER A 79 -7.90 -24.09 -9.13
CA SER A 79 -8.38 -24.18 -10.52
C SER A 79 -7.31 -24.74 -11.45
N THR A 80 -6.04 -24.37 -11.24
CA THR A 80 -4.91 -24.87 -12.03
C THR A 80 -4.68 -26.36 -11.78
N ILE A 81 -4.72 -26.79 -10.51
CA ILE A 81 -4.59 -28.20 -10.14
C ILE A 81 -5.74 -29.01 -10.74
N LEU A 82 -6.97 -28.52 -10.65
CA LEU A 82 -8.15 -29.21 -11.22
C LEU A 82 -8.08 -29.37 -12.75
N LEU A 83 -7.46 -28.43 -13.45
CA LEU A 83 -7.34 -28.47 -14.92
C LEU A 83 -6.18 -29.33 -15.42
N PHE A 84 -5.09 -29.44 -14.65
CA PHE A 84 -3.84 -30.06 -15.12
C PHE A 84 -3.34 -31.20 -14.23
N GLY A 85 -4.00 -31.53 -13.14
CA GLY A 85 -3.62 -32.57 -12.19
C GLY A 85 -4.81 -33.18 -11.47
N ASP A 86 -4.52 -33.96 -10.46
CA ASP A 86 -5.51 -34.61 -9.59
C ASP A 86 -5.58 -33.80 -8.28
N LEU A 87 -6.72 -33.19 -8.01
CA LEU A 87 -6.96 -32.43 -6.80
C LEU A 87 -7.14 -33.38 -5.61
N ASP A 88 -6.34 -33.21 -4.56
CA ASP A 88 -6.46 -33.96 -3.32
C ASP A 88 -6.83 -33.07 -2.11
N ALA A 89 -7.04 -33.71 -0.94
CA ALA A 89 -7.39 -33.02 0.29
C ALA A 89 -6.22 -32.18 0.83
N ASN A 90 -4.97 -32.53 0.50
CA ASN A 90 -3.79 -31.77 0.94
C ASN A 90 -3.67 -30.46 0.16
N ASP A 91 -4.00 -30.48 -1.14
CA ASP A 91 -4.03 -29.28 -1.98
C ASP A 91 -5.04 -28.25 -1.45
N LEU A 92 -6.23 -28.72 -1.11
CA LEU A 92 -7.26 -27.87 -0.51
C LEU A 92 -6.80 -27.27 0.83
N ARG A 93 -6.20 -28.12 1.67
CA ARG A 93 -5.66 -27.69 2.97
C ARG A 93 -4.54 -26.66 2.80
N ALA A 94 -3.61 -26.89 1.89
CA ALA A 94 -2.52 -25.98 1.58
C ALA A 94 -3.05 -24.63 1.09
N ALA A 95 -3.96 -24.63 0.13
CA ALA A 95 -4.56 -23.41 -0.40
C ALA A 95 -5.28 -22.58 0.68
N VAL A 96 -5.98 -23.22 1.61
CA VAL A 96 -6.63 -22.52 2.74
C VAL A 96 -5.58 -21.94 3.71
N ILE A 97 -4.55 -22.73 4.05
CA ILE A 97 -3.47 -22.26 4.93
C ILE A 97 -2.77 -21.05 4.30
N ASP A 98 -2.43 -21.11 3.02
CA ASP A 98 -1.76 -20.02 2.30
C ASP A 98 -2.63 -18.75 2.26
N ALA A 99 -3.92 -18.88 1.97
CA ALA A 99 -4.84 -17.77 1.97
C ALA A 99 -4.94 -17.09 3.35
N VAL A 100 -5.06 -17.89 4.42
CA VAL A 100 -5.12 -17.38 5.80
C VAL A 100 -3.79 -16.76 6.21
N ALA A 101 -2.68 -17.41 5.91
CA ALA A 101 -1.33 -16.92 6.20
C ALA A 101 -1.09 -15.59 5.48
N PHE A 102 -1.43 -15.48 4.20
CA PHE A 102 -1.28 -14.23 3.43
C PHE A 102 -2.12 -13.10 4.05
N ALA A 103 -3.36 -13.38 4.44
CA ALA A 103 -4.21 -12.40 5.09
C ALA A 103 -3.62 -11.91 6.42
N LEU A 104 -3.21 -12.83 7.30
CA LEU A 104 -2.74 -12.49 8.64
C LEU A 104 -1.33 -11.88 8.64
N LEU A 105 -0.47 -12.30 7.73
CA LEU A 105 0.92 -11.80 7.64
C LEU A 105 1.02 -10.48 6.87
N SER A 106 0.04 -10.13 6.04
CA SER A 106 0.10 -8.90 5.24
C SER A 106 0.23 -7.62 6.08
N PRO A 107 -0.49 -7.41 7.21
CA PRO A 107 -0.29 -6.23 8.06
C PRO A 107 1.10 -6.18 8.71
N VAL A 108 1.67 -7.36 9.03
CA VAL A 108 3.03 -7.49 9.58
C VAL A 108 4.06 -7.15 8.51
N GLY A 109 3.90 -7.69 7.29
CA GLY A 109 4.74 -7.40 6.13
C GLY A 109 4.77 -5.91 5.81
N VAL A 110 3.60 -5.26 5.79
CA VAL A 110 3.50 -3.80 5.63
C VAL A 110 4.20 -3.07 6.77
N GLY A 111 4.15 -3.60 8.00
CA GLY A 111 4.89 -3.06 9.15
C GLY A 111 6.41 -3.11 8.95
N VAL A 112 6.94 -4.21 8.43
CA VAL A 112 8.36 -4.34 8.08
C VAL A 112 8.75 -3.34 6.99
N VAL A 113 7.97 -3.26 5.92
CA VAL A 113 8.16 -2.26 4.86
C VAL A 113 8.17 -0.85 5.43
N ALA A 114 7.20 -0.50 6.26
CA ALA A 114 7.12 0.80 6.90
C ALA A 114 8.34 1.10 7.77
N GLY A 115 8.88 0.11 8.48
CA GLY A 115 10.11 0.23 9.27
C GLY A 115 11.33 0.54 8.41
N VAL A 116 11.51 -0.17 7.29
CA VAL A 116 12.61 0.07 6.35
C VAL A 116 12.52 1.46 5.73
N TYR A 117 11.32 1.86 5.27
CA TYR A 117 11.11 3.20 4.71
C TYR A 117 11.27 4.30 5.75
N LEU A 118 10.91 4.05 7.01
CA LEU A 118 11.14 5.00 8.10
C LEU A 118 12.64 5.31 8.26
N LEU A 119 13.50 4.27 8.22
CA LEU A 119 14.94 4.47 8.27
C LEU A 119 15.45 5.27 7.07
N SER A 120 15.00 4.94 5.87
CA SER A 120 15.36 5.68 4.65
C SER A 120 14.93 7.14 4.71
N ILE A 121 13.70 7.43 5.17
CA ILE A 121 13.18 8.81 5.29
C ILE A 121 13.97 9.60 6.34
N ARG A 122 14.28 9.01 7.49
CA ARG A 122 15.08 9.66 8.52
C ARG A 122 16.48 10.02 8.02
N THR A 123 17.07 9.17 7.19
CA THR A 123 18.42 9.36 6.66
C THR A 123 18.48 10.42 5.57
N PHE A 124 17.54 10.41 4.61
CA PHE A 124 17.63 11.24 3.41
C PHE A 124 16.72 12.47 3.41
N VAL A 125 15.60 12.41 4.10
CA VAL A 125 14.65 13.53 4.21
C VAL A 125 14.93 14.38 5.45
N GLY A 126 15.48 13.77 6.50
CA GLY A 126 15.84 14.47 7.74
C GLY A 126 14.64 14.93 8.58
N LYS A 127 13.41 14.61 8.16
CA LYS A 127 12.20 14.89 8.94
C LYS A 127 11.95 13.76 9.95
N VAL A 128 11.56 14.15 11.16
CA VAL A 128 11.20 13.18 12.20
C VAL A 128 9.80 12.68 11.92
N SER A 129 9.72 11.60 11.14
CA SER A 129 8.46 10.91 10.89
C SER A 129 8.21 9.87 11.98
N GLY A 130 6.97 9.72 12.39
CA GLY A 130 6.54 8.64 13.25
C GLY A 130 6.33 7.34 12.45
N PHE A 131 6.59 6.18 13.08
CA PHE A 131 6.29 4.88 12.46
C PHE A 131 4.83 4.79 11.97
N ARG A 132 3.89 5.35 12.73
CA ARG A 132 2.46 5.33 12.40
C ARG A 132 2.15 6.02 11.08
N GLU A 133 2.80 7.13 10.79
CA GLU A 133 2.65 7.88 9.54
C GLU A 133 3.08 7.04 8.35
N ILE A 134 4.29 6.46 8.43
CA ILE A 134 4.82 5.64 7.35
C ILE A 134 4.02 4.35 7.18
N TYR A 135 3.57 3.75 8.29
CA TYR A 135 2.69 2.59 8.23
C TYR A 135 1.38 2.89 7.48
N ARG A 136 0.76 4.05 7.73
CA ARG A 136 -0.47 4.46 7.01
C ARG A 136 -0.21 4.63 5.52
N LEU A 137 0.90 5.27 5.14
CA LEU A 137 1.28 5.41 3.73
C LEU A 137 1.47 4.04 3.06
N ALA A 138 2.23 3.15 3.70
CA ALA A 138 2.51 1.80 3.19
C ALA A 138 1.24 0.93 3.16
N ALA A 139 0.38 1.05 4.16
CA ALA A 139 -0.88 0.32 4.23
C ALA A 139 -1.81 0.67 3.07
N TYR A 140 -1.93 1.95 2.72
CA TYR A 140 -2.75 2.34 1.57
C TYR A 140 -2.06 2.02 0.24
N ALA A 141 -0.73 2.07 0.15
CA ALA A 141 0.00 1.58 -1.02
C ALA A 141 -0.25 0.08 -1.27
N ALA A 142 -0.50 -0.70 -0.21
CA ALA A 142 -0.85 -2.11 -0.30
C ALA A 142 -2.17 -2.37 -1.06
N ALA A 143 -2.97 -1.35 -1.41
CA ALA A 143 -4.11 -1.48 -2.31
C ALA A 143 -3.73 -2.15 -3.65
N ALA A 144 -2.50 -1.94 -4.15
CA ALA A 144 -2.00 -2.59 -5.35
C ALA A 144 -1.85 -4.11 -5.19
N LEU A 145 -1.64 -4.61 -3.96
CA LEU A 145 -1.53 -6.04 -3.67
C LEU A 145 -2.84 -6.80 -3.93
N LEU A 146 -3.96 -6.10 -4.17
CA LEU A 146 -5.18 -6.74 -4.66
C LEU A 146 -4.95 -7.51 -5.98
N LEU A 147 -3.90 -7.17 -6.73
CA LEU A 147 -3.49 -7.87 -7.95
C LEU A 147 -2.40 -8.91 -7.70
N ALA A 148 -1.98 -9.12 -6.46
CA ALA A 148 -0.86 -10.01 -6.11
C ALA A 148 -1.12 -11.50 -6.45
N TRP A 149 -2.39 -11.90 -6.51
CA TRP A 149 -2.80 -13.26 -6.85
C TRP A 149 -2.60 -13.62 -8.33
N ILE A 150 -2.42 -12.63 -9.22
CA ILE A 150 -2.21 -12.88 -10.65
C ILE A 150 -0.70 -13.06 -10.88
N PRO A 151 -0.26 -14.24 -11.41
CA PRO A 151 1.15 -14.46 -11.72
C PRO A 151 1.72 -13.35 -12.62
N VAL A 152 2.97 -13.00 -12.45
CA VAL A 152 3.66 -11.89 -13.15
C VAL A 152 3.09 -10.52 -12.80
N LEU A 153 1.77 -10.29 -12.91
CA LEU A 153 1.14 -9.02 -12.55
C LEU A 153 1.29 -8.68 -11.07
N GLY A 154 1.29 -9.69 -10.20
CA GLY A 154 1.54 -9.53 -8.77
C GLY A 154 2.92 -8.94 -8.47
N ALA A 155 3.96 -9.36 -9.18
CA ALA A 155 5.30 -8.79 -9.05
C ALA A 155 5.34 -7.31 -9.49
N PHE A 156 4.65 -6.98 -10.58
CA PHE A 156 4.50 -5.59 -11.01
C PHE A 156 3.69 -4.75 -10.02
N ALA A 157 2.59 -5.29 -9.51
CA ALA A 157 1.75 -4.63 -8.51
C ALA A 157 2.53 -4.35 -7.21
N PHE A 158 3.35 -5.29 -6.76
CA PHE A 158 4.23 -5.13 -5.61
C PHE A 158 5.28 -4.05 -5.85
N THR A 159 5.95 -4.08 -7.00
CA THR A 159 6.94 -3.06 -7.39
C THR A 159 6.29 -1.69 -7.49
N TYR A 160 5.10 -1.61 -8.09
CA TYR A 160 4.31 -0.38 -8.19
C TYR A 160 3.95 0.17 -6.81
N ALA A 161 3.51 -0.68 -5.88
CA ALA A 161 3.19 -0.29 -4.52
C ALA A 161 4.41 0.33 -3.80
N LEU A 162 5.55 -0.35 -3.86
CA LEU A 162 6.74 0.06 -3.14
C LEU A 162 7.48 1.23 -3.79
N ILE A 163 7.55 1.30 -5.10
CA ILE A 163 8.31 2.36 -5.78
C ILE A 163 7.41 3.56 -6.07
N VAL A 164 6.31 3.34 -6.79
CA VAL A 164 5.51 4.45 -7.32
C VAL A 164 4.60 5.01 -6.23
N LEU A 165 3.78 4.18 -5.59
CA LEU A 165 2.82 4.67 -4.59
C LEU A 165 3.53 5.21 -3.34
N MET A 166 4.56 4.52 -2.85
CA MET A 166 5.36 5.03 -1.74
C MET A 166 6.11 6.31 -2.12
N GLY A 167 6.66 6.39 -3.34
CA GLY A 167 7.32 7.60 -3.83
C GLY A 167 6.37 8.80 -3.89
N ILE A 168 5.19 8.63 -4.48
CA ILE A 168 4.16 9.68 -4.52
C ILE A 168 3.73 10.05 -3.09
N GLY A 169 3.56 9.06 -2.21
CA GLY A 169 3.20 9.28 -0.81
C GLY A 169 4.24 10.13 -0.07
N ILE A 170 5.51 9.75 -0.14
CA ILE A 170 6.62 10.48 0.48
C ILE A 170 6.73 11.90 -0.07
N GLN A 171 6.68 12.06 -1.40
CA GLN A 171 6.76 13.38 -2.02
C GLN A 171 5.58 14.27 -1.62
N SER A 172 4.37 13.73 -1.59
CA SER A 172 3.16 14.48 -1.29
C SER A 172 3.07 14.91 0.17
N VAL A 173 3.48 14.04 1.09
CA VAL A 173 3.38 14.29 2.55
C VAL A 173 4.54 15.14 3.05
N TYR A 174 5.76 14.87 2.58
CA TYR A 174 6.96 15.56 3.10
C TYR A 174 7.42 16.73 2.24
N GLY A 175 6.83 16.93 1.05
CA GLY A 175 7.22 18.02 0.14
C GLY A 175 8.66 17.91 -0.34
N THR A 176 9.15 16.67 -0.52
CA THR A 176 10.54 16.38 -0.92
C THR A 176 10.77 16.66 -2.40
N THR A 177 12.03 16.95 -2.78
CA THR A 177 12.39 17.04 -4.20
C THR A 177 12.31 15.65 -4.86
N PHE A 178 12.16 15.64 -6.17
CA PHE A 178 12.09 14.37 -6.93
C PHE A 178 13.31 13.49 -6.68
N LEU A 179 14.53 14.07 -6.70
CA LEU A 179 15.76 13.31 -6.48
C LEU A 179 15.83 12.69 -5.09
N THR A 180 15.51 13.47 -4.04
CA THR A 180 15.47 12.97 -2.66
C THR A 180 14.46 11.84 -2.52
N THR A 181 13.29 11.98 -3.14
CA THR A 181 12.26 10.92 -3.14
C THR A 181 12.78 9.65 -3.79
N VAL A 182 13.38 9.76 -4.98
CA VAL A 182 13.92 8.59 -5.71
C VAL A 182 14.98 7.86 -4.88
N VAL A 183 15.95 8.58 -4.31
CA VAL A 183 16.99 7.98 -3.46
C VAL A 183 16.36 7.29 -2.25
N THR A 184 15.43 7.96 -1.55
CA THR A 184 14.75 7.40 -0.37
C THR A 184 14.00 6.12 -0.71
N VAL A 185 13.29 6.11 -1.85
CA VAL A 185 12.50 4.96 -2.31
C VAL A 185 13.40 3.81 -2.73
N VAL A 186 14.46 4.07 -3.49
CA VAL A 186 15.40 3.02 -3.95
C VAL A 186 16.09 2.37 -2.75
N VAL A 187 16.58 3.15 -1.80
CA VAL A 187 17.21 2.62 -0.59
C VAL A 187 16.23 1.84 0.29
N GLY A 188 14.96 2.26 0.34
CA GLY A 188 13.91 1.51 1.04
C GLY A 188 13.49 0.23 0.30
N PHE A 189 13.44 0.28 -1.03
CA PHE A 189 13.01 -0.86 -1.86
C PHE A 189 14.02 -2.00 -1.91
N VAL A 190 15.32 -1.70 -2.08
CA VAL A 190 16.37 -2.71 -2.27
C VAL A 190 16.41 -3.76 -1.16
N PRO A 191 16.42 -3.41 0.15
CA PRO A 191 16.41 -4.43 1.21
C PRO A 191 15.15 -5.29 1.20
N VAL A 192 13.98 -4.68 0.96
CA VAL A 192 12.69 -5.40 0.92
C VAL A 192 12.68 -6.39 -0.25
N ALA A 193 13.06 -5.95 -1.44
CA ALA A 193 13.13 -6.80 -2.63
C ALA A 193 14.16 -7.93 -2.46
N SER A 194 15.33 -7.62 -1.93
CA SER A 194 16.38 -8.63 -1.67
C SER A 194 15.92 -9.70 -0.68
N PHE A 195 15.23 -9.29 0.38
CA PHE A 195 14.67 -10.22 1.36
C PHE A 195 13.60 -11.14 0.75
N LEU A 196 12.71 -10.59 -0.09
CA LEU A 196 11.69 -11.39 -0.78
C LEU A 196 12.29 -12.37 -1.79
N ILE A 197 13.27 -11.92 -2.58
CA ILE A 197 13.99 -12.79 -3.50
C ILE A 197 14.68 -13.93 -2.74
N TRP A 198 15.31 -13.62 -1.60
CA TRP A 198 15.92 -14.63 -0.75
C TRP A 198 14.90 -15.65 -0.23
N LEU A 199 13.72 -15.21 0.22
CA LEU A 199 12.66 -16.12 0.66
C LEU A 199 12.17 -17.04 -0.46
N ILE A 200 12.01 -16.51 -1.67
CA ILE A 200 11.60 -17.31 -2.84
C ILE A 200 12.64 -18.38 -3.15
N ILE A 201 13.93 -18.00 -3.19
CA ILE A 201 15.01 -18.94 -3.46
C ILE A 201 15.11 -20.01 -2.36
N ALA A 202 15.00 -19.62 -1.08
CA ALA A 202 15.03 -20.55 0.04
C ALA A 202 13.83 -21.52 0.03
N GLY A 203 12.62 -21.03 -0.33
CA GLY A 203 11.43 -21.86 -0.44
C GLY A 203 11.43 -22.82 -1.63
N VAL A 204 12.15 -22.51 -2.70
CA VAL A 204 12.31 -23.42 -3.87
C VAL A 204 13.38 -24.50 -3.59
N ALA A 205 14.32 -24.22 -2.66
CA ALA A 205 15.43 -25.13 -2.31
C ALA A 205 15.07 -26.15 -1.20
N SER A 206 13.91 -26.00 -0.55
CA SER A 206 13.38 -26.91 0.49
C SER A 206 12.38 -27.90 -0.08
#